data_33dc4f18f3930d54c82ec7069d68fb38
#
_entry.id   33dc4f18f3930d54c82ec7069d68fb38
#
_cell.length_a   1.000
_cell.length_b   1.000
_cell.length_c   1.000
_cell.angle_alpha   90.00
_cell.angle_beta   90.00
_cell.angle_gamma   90.00
#
_symmetry.space_group_name_H-M   'P 1'
#
loop_
_entity.id
_entity.type
_entity.pdbx_description
1 polymer ?
#
loop_
_entity_poly.entity_id
_entity_poly.type
_entity_poly.pdbx_seq_one_letter_code
_entity_poly.pdbx_strand_id
1 'polypeptide(L)'
;LAMEATDGLTLDHTALPADKSAAYTYISNHRDIILDSGFLSILLVDQGMDTVEIAIGDNLLVYPWIKKFVRVNKSFIVLRALTMRQMLEASARMSRYMHYTISEKKQSIWIAQREGRAKDSNDRTQDSVLKMLAIGGEGDVIDRLMEMNIAPLAISYEYDPCDFLKAQEFQLKRDIEGYKKTTADDLLNMQTGLFGYKGRVHFQTGACMNDELAKMDRSLPKPELF
;
A
#
# COMPACT_ATOMS: atom_id res chain seq x y z
N LEU A 1 13.36 7.69 -16.30
CA LEU A 1 12.00 7.12 -16.50
C LEU A 1 10.93 7.96 -15.82
N ALA A 2 10.99 8.14 -14.50
CA ALA A 2 9.97 8.94 -13.79
C ALA A 2 9.87 10.36 -14.34
N MET A 3 11.02 11.02 -14.58
CA MET A 3 11.12 12.38 -15.11
C MET A 3 10.66 12.51 -16.56
N GLU A 4 10.70 11.44 -17.34
CA GLU A 4 10.28 11.46 -18.76
C GLU A 4 8.79 11.14 -18.94
N ALA A 5 8.19 10.46 -17.99
CA ALA A 5 6.80 10.01 -18.04
C ALA A 5 5.84 10.86 -17.18
N THR A 6 6.34 11.95 -16.55
CA THR A 6 5.54 12.87 -15.72
C THR A 6 5.90 14.32 -15.99
N ASP A 7 4.94 15.23 -15.86
CA ASP A 7 5.16 16.69 -15.91
C ASP A 7 5.49 17.29 -14.54
N GLY A 8 5.52 16.48 -13.53
CA GLY A 8 5.87 16.83 -12.16
C GLY A 8 5.48 15.73 -11.19
N LEU A 9 6.36 15.51 -10.22
CA LEU A 9 6.17 14.56 -9.14
C LEU A 9 6.33 15.30 -7.82
N THR A 10 5.27 15.33 -7.00
CA THR A 10 5.22 16.14 -5.77
C THR A 10 4.65 15.37 -4.59
N LEU A 11 5.12 15.73 -3.38
CA LEU A 11 4.62 15.22 -2.11
C LEU A 11 4.32 16.39 -1.18
N ASP A 12 3.08 16.47 -0.71
CA ASP A 12 2.73 17.27 0.45
C ASP A 12 2.72 16.37 1.70
N HIS A 13 3.66 16.62 2.60
CA HIS A 13 3.84 15.89 3.85
C HIS A 13 3.57 16.79 5.08
N THR A 14 2.97 17.96 4.88
CA THR A 14 2.80 18.97 5.91
C THR A 14 1.78 18.60 7.00
N ALA A 15 0.91 17.63 6.74
CA ALA A 15 -0.05 17.13 7.72
C ALA A 15 0.59 16.24 8.81
N LEU A 16 1.84 15.81 8.62
CA LEU A 16 2.60 15.03 9.61
C LEU A 16 3.64 15.91 10.30
N PRO A 17 4.02 15.58 11.55
CA PRO A 17 5.07 16.29 12.26
C PRO A 17 6.37 16.40 11.46
N ALA A 18 7.11 17.49 11.65
CA ALA A 18 8.37 17.73 10.97
C ALA A 18 9.52 16.80 11.41
N ASP A 19 9.28 15.92 12.38
CA ASP A 19 10.24 14.89 12.83
C ASP A 19 10.43 13.83 11.74
N LYS A 20 11.53 13.95 11.01
CA LYS A 20 11.90 13.05 9.93
C LYS A 20 12.33 11.65 10.40
N SER A 21 12.52 11.45 11.70
CA SER A 21 12.85 10.15 12.31
C SER A 21 11.61 9.33 12.67
N ALA A 22 10.44 9.94 12.66
CA ALA A 22 9.18 9.25 12.96
C ALA A 22 8.83 8.25 11.86
N ALA A 23 8.49 7.03 12.25
CA ALA A 23 8.07 5.97 11.34
C ALA A 23 6.54 5.93 11.23
N TYR A 24 6.03 5.84 10.00
CA TYR A 24 4.60 5.82 9.70
C TYR A 24 4.22 4.61 8.85
N THR A 25 3.01 4.09 9.06
CA THR A 25 2.36 3.18 8.12
C THR A 25 1.53 4.00 7.14
N TYR A 26 2.07 4.26 5.95
CA TYR A 26 1.35 4.92 4.87
C TYR A 26 0.35 3.96 4.25
N ILE A 27 -0.94 4.25 4.40
CA ILE A 27 -2.03 3.48 3.77
C ILE A 27 -2.61 4.32 2.64
N SER A 28 -2.54 3.81 1.41
CA SER A 28 -2.97 4.59 0.25
C SER A 28 -3.94 3.84 -0.65
N ASN A 29 -4.66 4.62 -1.47
CA ASN A 29 -5.23 4.10 -2.71
C ASN A 29 -4.12 3.49 -3.58
N HIS A 30 -4.49 2.60 -4.53
CA HIS A 30 -3.53 1.88 -5.35
C HIS A 30 -3.80 2.11 -6.84
N ARG A 31 -2.95 2.89 -7.50
CA ARG A 31 -3.09 3.30 -8.90
C ARG A 31 -2.18 2.52 -9.84
N ASP A 32 -0.89 2.34 -9.47
CA ASP A 32 0.13 1.66 -10.27
C ASP A 32 0.79 0.52 -9.48
N ILE A 33 1.16 -0.59 -10.17
CA ILE A 33 1.72 -1.78 -9.51
C ILE A 33 3.09 -1.49 -8.88
N ILE A 34 3.91 -0.65 -9.54
CA ILE A 34 5.30 -0.40 -9.18
C ILE A 34 5.48 1.01 -8.63
N LEU A 35 4.86 1.99 -9.31
CA LEU A 35 5.24 3.39 -9.14
C LEU A 35 4.63 4.04 -7.91
N ASP A 36 3.53 3.54 -7.36
CA ASP A 36 2.96 4.13 -6.14
C ASP A 36 3.98 4.12 -5.01
N SER A 37 4.55 2.96 -4.69
CA SER A 37 5.60 2.84 -3.66
C SER A 37 6.96 3.35 -4.13
N GLY A 38 7.27 3.21 -5.43
CA GLY A 38 8.52 3.71 -6.01
C GLY A 38 8.61 5.23 -5.98
N PHE A 39 7.57 5.93 -6.41
CA PHE A 39 7.51 7.39 -6.35
C PHE A 39 7.48 7.91 -4.91
N LEU A 40 6.72 7.25 -4.02
CA LEU A 40 6.74 7.61 -2.60
C LEU A 40 8.17 7.56 -2.04
N SER A 41 8.91 6.47 -2.31
CA SER A 41 10.29 6.33 -1.84
C SER A 41 11.22 7.43 -2.37
N ILE A 42 11.10 7.80 -3.65
CA ILE A 42 11.85 8.91 -4.25
C ILE A 42 11.52 10.22 -3.54
N LEU A 43 10.23 10.53 -3.41
CA LEU A 43 9.76 11.78 -2.82
C LEU A 43 10.15 11.94 -1.35
N LEU A 44 10.15 10.85 -0.57
CA LEU A 44 10.60 10.85 0.82
C LEU A 44 12.12 11.14 0.91
N VAL A 45 12.92 10.50 0.04
CA VAL A 45 14.36 10.74 -0.03
C VAL A 45 14.67 12.17 -0.43
N ASP A 46 13.95 12.74 -1.41
CA ASP A 46 14.10 14.13 -1.83
C ASP A 46 13.79 15.12 -0.69
N GLN A 47 12.93 14.74 0.26
CA GLN A 47 12.66 15.51 1.48
C GLN A 47 13.61 15.18 2.65
N GLY A 48 14.63 14.34 2.43
CA GLY A 48 15.63 13.96 3.44
C GLY A 48 15.13 12.93 4.46
N MET A 49 14.12 12.13 4.10
CA MET A 49 13.61 10.99 4.86
C MET A 49 14.13 9.67 4.27
N ASP A 50 14.00 8.56 5.01
CA ASP A 50 14.33 7.24 4.48
C ASP A 50 13.19 6.68 3.60
N THR A 51 13.53 5.70 2.75
CA THR A 51 12.55 4.97 1.92
C THR A 51 11.62 4.13 2.80
N VAL A 52 10.48 3.71 2.25
CA VAL A 52 9.54 2.84 2.96
C VAL A 52 9.85 1.36 2.75
N GLU A 53 9.46 0.50 3.71
CA GLU A 53 9.28 -0.93 3.45
C GLU A 53 7.95 -1.16 2.71
N ILE A 54 7.96 -2.05 1.73
CA ILE A 54 6.85 -2.18 0.77
C ILE A 54 6.20 -3.55 0.92
N ALA A 55 4.89 -3.59 1.17
CA ALA A 55 4.10 -4.82 1.14
C ALA A 55 3.84 -5.25 -0.31
N ILE A 56 4.41 -6.38 -0.75
CA ILE A 56 4.27 -6.88 -2.12
C ILE A 56 3.67 -8.29 -2.16
N GLY A 57 2.70 -8.52 -3.05
CA GLY A 57 2.12 -9.84 -3.25
C GLY A 57 3.11 -10.83 -3.91
N ASP A 58 3.12 -12.08 -3.43
CA ASP A 58 3.98 -13.14 -3.97
C ASP A 58 3.68 -13.50 -5.43
N ASN A 59 2.46 -13.23 -5.90
CA ASN A 59 2.07 -13.39 -7.31
C ASN A 59 2.90 -12.55 -8.29
N LEU A 60 3.56 -11.49 -7.83
CA LEU A 60 4.43 -10.64 -8.65
C LEU A 60 5.87 -11.18 -8.75
N LEU A 61 6.23 -12.17 -7.94
CA LEU A 61 7.60 -12.72 -7.85
C LEU A 61 7.88 -13.84 -8.88
N VAL A 62 7.45 -13.62 -10.11
CA VAL A 62 7.48 -14.62 -11.19
C VAL A 62 8.91 -14.97 -11.62
N TYR A 63 9.78 -13.96 -11.71
CA TYR A 63 11.15 -14.14 -12.17
C TYR A 63 12.17 -14.00 -11.03
N PRO A 64 13.29 -14.76 -11.07
CA PRO A 64 14.32 -14.67 -10.02
C PRO A 64 14.90 -13.26 -9.82
N TRP A 65 15.02 -12.47 -10.89
CA TRP A 65 15.54 -11.12 -10.80
C TRP A 65 14.57 -10.18 -10.07
N ILE A 66 13.23 -10.38 -10.20
CA ILE A 66 12.23 -9.60 -9.47
C ILE A 66 12.41 -9.83 -7.96
N LYS A 67 12.64 -11.09 -7.53
CA LYS A 67 12.90 -11.39 -6.11
C LYS A 67 14.10 -10.65 -5.55
N LYS A 68 15.16 -10.48 -6.36
CA LYS A 68 16.34 -9.69 -5.96
C LYS A 68 16.00 -8.19 -5.91
N PHE A 69 15.32 -7.70 -6.93
CA PHE A 69 14.92 -6.28 -7.02
C PHE A 69 14.04 -5.84 -5.86
N VAL A 70 12.99 -6.60 -5.51
CA VAL A 70 12.10 -6.25 -4.41
C VAL A 70 12.81 -6.28 -3.05
N ARG A 71 13.80 -7.16 -2.86
CA ARG A 71 14.60 -7.19 -1.62
C ARG A 71 15.47 -5.93 -1.47
N VAL A 72 16.07 -5.45 -2.57
CA VAL A 72 16.84 -4.20 -2.56
C VAL A 72 15.95 -3.00 -2.22
N ASN A 73 14.68 -3.05 -2.63
CA ASN A 73 13.68 -2.02 -2.31
C ASN A 73 12.94 -2.28 -0.98
N LYS A 74 13.58 -2.94 -0.01
CA LYS A 74 13.04 -3.20 1.34
C LYS A 74 11.64 -3.84 1.33
N SER A 75 11.30 -4.66 0.29
CA SER A 75 9.96 -5.25 0.23
C SER A 75 9.83 -6.49 1.09
N PHE A 76 8.70 -6.62 1.79
CA PHE A 76 8.27 -7.85 2.45
C PHE A 76 7.09 -8.49 1.72
N ILE A 77 7.00 -9.83 1.81
CA ILE A 77 6.10 -10.60 0.95
C ILE A 77 4.78 -10.86 1.64
N VAL A 78 3.69 -10.49 0.96
CA VAL A 78 2.31 -10.85 1.31
C VAL A 78 1.94 -12.12 0.56
N LEU A 79 1.76 -13.22 1.30
CA LEU A 79 1.39 -14.51 0.72
C LEU A 79 -0.07 -14.50 0.31
N ARG A 80 -0.35 -15.02 -0.88
CA ARG A 80 -1.69 -15.19 -1.46
C ARG A 80 -1.99 -16.67 -1.68
N ALA A 81 -3.19 -16.98 -2.14
CA ALA A 81 -3.61 -18.34 -2.45
C ALA A 81 -3.41 -19.36 -1.29
N LEU A 82 -3.65 -18.92 -0.06
CA LEU A 82 -3.54 -19.73 1.16
C LEU A 82 -4.91 -20.30 1.57
N THR A 83 -4.89 -21.43 2.29
CA THR A 83 -6.07 -21.89 3.05
C THR A 83 -6.40 -20.90 4.15
N MET A 84 -7.64 -20.93 4.67
CA MET A 84 -8.08 -20.03 5.75
C MET A 84 -7.12 -20.06 6.96
N ARG A 85 -6.70 -21.24 7.40
CA ARG A 85 -5.76 -21.39 8.52
C ARG A 85 -4.40 -20.77 8.22
N GLN A 86 -3.83 -21.08 7.04
CA GLN A 86 -2.56 -20.51 6.61
C GLN A 86 -2.61 -18.99 6.46
N MET A 87 -3.75 -18.46 6.01
CA MET A 87 -3.98 -17.01 5.88
C MET A 87 -3.96 -16.33 7.26
N LEU A 88 -4.60 -16.90 8.27
CA LEU A 88 -4.55 -16.38 9.64
C LEU A 88 -3.13 -16.37 10.22
N GLU A 89 -2.41 -17.48 10.06
CA GLU A 89 -1.02 -17.60 10.53
C GLU A 89 -0.09 -16.60 9.79
N ALA A 90 -0.24 -16.46 8.46
CA ALA A 90 0.52 -15.52 7.65
C ALA A 90 0.23 -14.06 8.02
N SER A 91 -1.06 -13.72 8.20
CA SER A 91 -1.49 -12.38 8.63
C SER A 91 -0.95 -12.02 10.00
N ALA A 92 -0.98 -12.97 10.96
CA ALA A 92 -0.44 -12.74 12.29
C ALA A 92 1.09 -12.53 12.27
N ARG A 93 1.82 -13.31 11.45
CA ARG A 93 3.26 -13.13 11.27
C ARG A 93 3.59 -11.80 10.63
N MET A 94 2.85 -11.43 9.57
CA MET A 94 3.04 -10.17 8.86
C MET A 94 2.73 -8.97 9.77
N SER A 95 1.63 -9.01 10.51
CA SER A 95 1.28 -7.96 11.45
C SER A 95 2.38 -7.75 12.51
N ARG A 96 2.86 -8.83 13.16
CA ARG A 96 3.99 -8.73 14.11
C ARG A 96 5.26 -8.14 13.48
N TYR A 97 5.55 -8.50 12.23
CA TYR A 97 6.68 -7.90 11.52
C TYR A 97 6.49 -6.41 11.29
N MET A 98 5.30 -5.97 10.89
CA MET A 98 4.99 -4.56 10.67
C MET A 98 5.09 -3.76 11.97
N HIS A 99 4.56 -4.28 13.09
CA HIS A 99 4.74 -3.67 14.41
C HIS A 99 6.22 -3.52 14.77
N TYR A 100 7.01 -4.59 14.63
CA TYR A 100 8.46 -4.55 14.84
C TYR A 100 9.14 -3.50 13.93
N THR A 101 8.70 -3.36 12.69
CA THR A 101 9.26 -2.40 11.73
C THR A 101 9.01 -0.95 12.18
N ILE A 102 7.80 -0.65 12.67
CA ILE A 102 7.44 0.69 13.16
C ILE A 102 8.08 0.96 14.53
N SER A 103 7.90 0.03 15.50
CA SER A 103 8.25 0.29 16.89
C SER A 103 9.74 0.15 17.18
N GLU A 104 10.43 -0.82 16.58
CA GLU A 104 11.83 -1.14 16.87
C GLU A 104 12.79 -0.67 15.78
N LYS A 105 12.50 -1.01 14.50
CA LYS A 105 13.36 -0.58 13.39
C LYS A 105 13.23 0.90 13.09
N LYS A 106 12.16 1.56 13.55
CA LYS A 106 11.83 2.97 13.23
C LYS A 106 11.81 3.22 11.71
N GLN A 107 11.27 2.26 10.96
CA GLN A 107 11.20 2.28 9.52
C GLN A 107 9.75 2.41 9.08
N SER A 108 9.48 3.37 8.19
CA SER A 108 8.13 3.54 7.61
C SER A 108 7.76 2.40 6.67
N ILE A 109 6.46 2.12 6.57
CA ILE A 109 5.89 1.08 5.73
C ILE A 109 4.91 1.71 4.75
N TRP A 110 4.84 1.20 3.52
CA TRP A 110 3.75 1.46 2.60
C TRP A 110 2.92 0.21 2.36
N ILE A 111 1.60 0.35 2.45
CA ILE A 111 0.63 -0.69 2.13
C ILE A 111 -0.58 -0.08 1.41
N ALA A 112 -1.09 -0.79 0.40
CA ALA A 112 -2.34 -0.41 -0.25
C ALA A 112 -3.54 -0.65 0.67
N GLN A 113 -4.53 0.24 0.63
CA GLN A 113 -5.75 0.16 1.46
C GLN A 113 -6.67 -1.00 1.10
N ARG A 114 -6.38 -1.73 0.02
CA ARG A 114 -7.14 -2.87 -0.46
C ARG A 114 -6.28 -3.85 -1.24
N GLU A 115 -6.79 -5.05 -1.45
CA GLU A 115 -6.17 -6.01 -2.35
C GLU A 115 -6.31 -5.59 -3.81
N GLY A 116 -5.18 -5.35 -4.46
CA GLY A 116 -5.09 -4.94 -5.86
C GLY A 116 -5.62 -3.53 -6.13
N ARG A 117 -5.48 -3.09 -7.39
CA ARG A 117 -5.91 -1.76 -7.84
C ARG A 117 -7.41 -1.74 -8.12
N ALA A 118 -8.11 -0.66 -7.76
CA ALA A 118 -9.47 -0.43 -8.19
C ALA A 118 -9.53 -0.26 -9.73
N LYS A 119 -10.52 -0.88 -10.38
CA LYS A 119 -10.71 -0.82 -11.84
C LYS A 119 -11.74 0.21 -12.26
N ASP A 120 -12.62 0.56 -11.34
CA ASP A 120 -13.76 1.47 -11.48
C ASP A 120 -13.58 2.77 -10.69
N SER A 121 -12.38 3.03 -10.23
CA SER A 121 -12.02 4.15 -9.34
C SER A 121 -12.72 4.15 -7.97
N ASN A 122 -13.48 3.11 -7.63
CA ASN A 122 -14.08 2.93 -6.30
C ASN A 122 -13.06 2.28 -5.36
N ASP A 123 -12.11 3.07 -4.90
CA ASP A 123 -10.98 2.61 -4.09
C ASP A 123 -11.26 2.81 -2.60
N ARG A 124 -12.01 1.89 -2.02
CA ARG A 124 -12.36 1.89 -0.59
C ARG A 124 -11.38 1.07 0.23
N THR A 125 -11.11 1.53 1.44
CA THR A 125 -10.33 0.77 2.41
C THR A 125 -11.05 -0.53 2.77
N GLN A 126 -10.33 -1.65 2.71
CA GLN A 126 -10.86 -2.94 3.14
C GLN A 126 -10.62 -3.13 4.64
N ASP A 127 -11.66 -3.47 5.38
CA ASP A 127 -11.57 -3.80 6.82
C ASP A 127 -10.51 -4.87 7.10
N SER A 128 -10.30 -5.81 6.18
CA SER A 128 -9.29 -6.86 6.32
C SER A 128 -7.87 -6.31 6.46
N VAL A 129 -7.57 -5.14 5.88
CA VAL A 129 -6.27 -4.47 6.04
C VAL A 129 -6.14 -3.95 7.47
N LEU A 130 -7.14 -3.22 7.98
CA LEU A 130 -7.12 -2.70 9.36
C LEU A 130 -7.13 -3.84 10.39
N LYS A 131 -7.97 -4.86 10.18
CA LYS A 131 -7.99 -6.06 11.02
C LYS A 131 -6.65 -6.76 11.06
N MET A 132 -5.95 -6.86 9.94
CA MET A 132 -4.61 -7.44 9.87
C MET A 132 -3.61 -6.60 10.67
N LEU A 133 -3.62 -5.26 10.55
CA LEU A 133 -2.75 -4.38 11.33
C LEU A 133 -2.98 -4.54 12.84
N ALA A 134 -4.22 -4.75 13.27
CA ALA A 134 -4.60 -4.92 14.67
C ALA A 134 -4.33 -6.33 15.28
N ILE A 135 -3.75 -7.28 14.53
CA ILE A 135 -3.41 -8.62 15.07
C ILE A 135 -2.16 -8.59 15.95
N GLY A 136 -1.12 -7.88 15.49
CA GLY A 136 0.16 -7.72 16.20
C GLY A 136 0.07 -6.65 17.29
N GLY A 137 1.21 -6.43 17.97
CA GLY A 137 1.32 -5.43 19.04
C GLY A 137 0.71 -5.86 20.36
N GLU A 138 0.78 -4.98 21.35
CA GLU A 138 0.28 -5.21 22.70
C GLU A 138 -0.95 -4.33 22.98
N GLY A 139 -1.71 -4.64 24.05
CA GLY A 139 -2.89 -3.90 24.43
C GLY A 139 -4.17 -4.29 23.66
N ASP A 140 -5.14 -3.39 23.61
CA ASP A 140 -6.40 -3.59 22.88
C ASP A 140 -6.24 -3.29 21.37
N VAL A 141 -7.34 -3.35 20.64
CA VAL A 141 -7.35 -3.09 19.17
C VAL A 141 -6.88 -1.68 18.84
N ILE A 142 -7.31 -0.70 19.63
CA ILE A 142 -6.98 0.71 19.41
C ILE A 142 -5.49 0.96 19.71
N ASP A 143 -4.97 0.42 20.82
CA ASP A 143 -3.54 0.54 21.15
C ASP A 143 -2.66 -0.01 20.05
N ARG A 144 -3.02 -1.17 19.50
CA ARG A 144 -2.29 -1.81 18.40
C ARG A 144 -2.33 -0.99 17.10
N LEU A 145 -3.48 -0.38 16.78
CA LEU A 145 -3.57 0.50 15.62
C LEU A 145 -2.79 1.80 15.83
N MET A 146 -2.81 2.36 17.05
CA MET A 146 -2.03 3.55 17.39
C MET A 146 -0.53 3.30 17.30
N GLU A 147 -0.04 2.12 17.73
CA GLU A 147 1.38 1.73 17.59
C GLU A 147 1.85 1.77 16.13
N MET A 148 0.95 1.50 15.19
CA MET A 148 1.27 1.52 13.76
C MET A 148 1.47 2.91 13.17
N ASN A 149 1.17 4.00 13.87
CA ASN A 149 1.26 5.37 13.38
C ASN A 149 0.66 5.52 11.97
N ILE A 150 -0.62 5.16 11.82
CA ILE A 150 -1.26 5.14 10.50
C ILE A 150 -1.37 6.55 9.94
N ALA A 151 -0.77 6.77 8.78
CA ALA A 151 -0.87 8.00 8.01
C ALA A 151 -1.60 7.71 6.68
N PRO A 152 -2.82 8.21 6.49
CA PRO A 152 -3.50 8.13 5.22
C PRO A 152 -2.70 8.84 4.14
N LEU A 153 -2.63 8.23 2.95
CA LEU A 153 -1.90 8.78 1.80
C LEU A 153 -2.79 8.74 0.57
N ALA A 154 -3.06 9.88 -0.02
CA ALA A 154 -3.77 9.99 -1.30
C ALA A 154 -2.76 10.09 -2.44
N ILE A 155 -2.92 9.27 -3.47
CA ILE A 155 -2.09 9.25 -4.67
C ILE A 155 -2.96 9.65 -5.87
N SER A 156 -2.58 10.73 -6.54
CA SER A 156 -3.28 11.27 -7.70
C SER A 156 -2.37 11.27 -8.92
N TYR A 157 -2.87 10.68 -10.01
CA TYR A 157 -2.27 10.74 -11.34
C TYR A 157 -3.18 11.58 -12.24
N GLU A 158 -2.64 12.56 -12.97
CA GLU A 158 -3.43 13.33 -13.92
C GLU A 158 -3.98 12.43 -15.05
N TYR A 159 -3.15 11.50 -15.52
CA TYR A 159 -3.53 10.44 -16.45
C TYR A 159 -3.11 9.07 -15.91
N ASP A 160 -4.01 8.11 -15.98
CA ASP A 160 -3.69 6.71 -15.63
C ASP A 160 -3.34 5.96 -16.92
N PRO A 161 -2.07 5.65 -17.19
CA PRO A 161 -1.68 4.99 -18.43
C PRO A 161 -2.27 3.58 -18.59
N CYS A 162 -2.77 2.98 -17.49
CA CYS A 162 -3.40 1.67 -17.47
C CYS A 162 -4.93 1.73 -17.47
N ASP A 163 -5.57 2.88 -17.71
CA ASP A 163 -7.03 3.05 -17.62
C ASP A 163 -7.78 2.08 -18.53
N PHE A 164 -7.37 1.98 -19.80
CA PHE A 164 -7.97 1.06 -20.78
C PHE A 164 -7.78 -0.42 -20.40
N LEU A 165 -6.62 -0.80 -19.84
CA LEU A 165 -6.37 -2.17 -19.35
C LEU A 165 -7.24 -2.48 -18.13
N LYS A 166 -7.45 -1.49 -17.25
CA LYS A 166 -8.35 -1.61 -16.11
C LYS A 166 -9.81 -1.76 -16.55
N ALA A 167 -10.25 -0.95 -17.51
CA ALA A 167 -11.58 -1.02 -18.09
C ALA A 167 -11.82 -2.39 -18.77
N GLN A 168 -10.85 -2.87 -19.54
CA GLN A 168 -10.90 -4.20 -20.18
C GLN A 168 -10.98 -5.33 -19.13
N GLU A 169 -10.14 -5.30 -18.09
CA GLU A 169 -10.20 -6.30 -17.01
C GLU A 169 -11.56 -6.28 -16.30
N PHE A 170 -12.10 -5.09 -16.05
CA PHE A 170 -13.40 -4.92 -15.42
C PHE A 170 -14.52 -5.51 -16.29
N GLN A 171 -14.50 -5.21 -17.58
CA GLN A 171 -15.47 -5.75 -18.56
C GLN A 171 -15.37 -7.28 -18.66
N LEU A 172 -14.17 -7.83 -18.80
CA LEU A 172 -13.98 -9.28 -18.91
C LEU A 172 -14.46 -10.02 -17.66
N LYS A 173 -14.26 -9.45 -16.47
CA LYS A 173 -14.79 -10.02 -15.20
C LYS A 173 -16.32 -9.97 -15.13
N ARG A 174 -16.95 -8.95 -15.73
CA ARG A 174 -18.40 -8.82 -15.78
C ARG A 174 -19.02 -9.81 -16.79
N ASP A 175 -18.39 -9.94 -17.96
CA ASP A 175 -18.99 -10.61 -19.13
C ASP A 175 -18.62 -12.09 -19.23
N ILE A 176 -17.52 -12.53 -18.59
CA ILE A 176 -17.02 -13.90 -18.63
C ILE A 176 -16.96 -14.50 -17.24
N GLU A 177 -17.84 -15.46 -16.98
CA GLU A 177 -17.85 -16.19 -15.71
C GLU A 177 -16.51 -16.90 -15.45
N GLY A 178 -15.95 -16.70 -14.24
CA GLY A 178 -14.69 -17.32 -13.86
C GLY A 178 -13.43 -16.70 -14.48
N TYR A 179 -13.54 -15.58 -15.20
CA TYR A 179 -12.37 -14.89 -15.75
C TYR A 179 -11.33 -14.59 -14.69
N LYS A 180 -10.08 -14.97 -14.97
CA LYS A 180 -8.91 -14.63 -14.15
C LYS A 180 -7.82 -14.06 -15.06
N LYS A 181 -7.28 -12.92 -14.65
CA LYS A 181 -6.11 -12.35 -15.33
C LYS A 181 -4.90 -13.29 -15.23
N THR A 182 -4.06 -13.23 -16.24
CA THR A 182 -2.82 -14.00 -16.34
C THR A 182 -1.62 -13.21 -15.82
N THR A 183 -0.49 -13.89 -15.65
CA THR A 183 0.78 -13.23 -15.36
C THR A 183 1.23 -12.28 -16.48
N ALA A 184 0.90 -12.60 -17.74
CA ALA A 184 1.20 -11.73 -18.87
C ALA A 184 0.43 -10.40 -18.79
N ASP A 185 -0.82 -10.43 -18.32
CA ASP A 185 -1.61 -9.22 -18.09
C ASP A 185 -0.99 -8.33 -17.00
N ASP A 186 -0.46 -8.94 -15.91
CA ASP A 186 0.25 -8.17 -14.88
C ASP A 186 1.53 -7.54 -15.42
N LEU A 187 2.32 -8.26 -16.22
CA LEU A 187 3.53 -7.73 -16.84
C LEU A 187 3.22 -6.59 -17.83
N LEU A 188 2.18 -6.75 -18.65
CA LEU A 188 1.73 -5.69 -19.55
C LEU A 188 1.31 -4.44 -18.76
N ASN A 189 0.56 -4.60 -17.69
CA ASN A 189 0.16 -3.49 -16.82
C ASN A 189 1.39 -2.81 -16.17
N MET A 190 2.38 -3.58 -15.70
CA MET A 190 3.62 -3.02 -15.16
C MET A 190 4.39 -2.21 -16.21
N GLN A 191 4.53 -2.75 -17.42
CA GLN A 191 5.23 -2.08 -18.52
C GLN A 191 4.49 -0.80 -18.93
N THR A 192 3.17 -0.89 -19.13
CA THR A 192 2.34 0.26 -19.50
C THR A 192 2.37 1.34 -18.42
N GLY A 193 2.26 0.95 -17.14
CA GLY A 193 2.34 1.87 -16.01
C GLY A 193 3.73 2.53 -15.92
N LEU A 194 4.80 1.78 -16.10
CA LEU A 194 6.16 2.28 -15.97
C LEU A 194 6.52 3.31 -17.06
N PHE A 195 6.17 3.03 -18.32
CA PHE A 195 6.57 3.84 -19.47
C PHE A 195 5.51 4.83 -19.96
N GLY A 196 4.23 4.61 -19.61
CA GLY A 196 3.14 5.46 -20.06
C GLY A 196 3.19 6.85 -19.42
N TYR A 197 2.73 7.85 -20.17
CA TYR A 197 2.65 9.23 -19.71
C TYR A 197 1.58 9.40 -18.62
N LYS A 198 1.89 10.19 -17.57
CA LYS A 198 1.06 10.33 -16.38
C LYS A 198 0.62 11.78 -16.10
N GLY A 199 1.15 12.75 -16.84
CA GLY A 199 0.97 14.16 -16.50
C GLY A 199 1.58 14.47 -15.12
N ARG A 200 0.89 15.24 -14.32
CA ARG A 200 1.29 15.54 -12.94
C ARG A 200 0.92 14.39 -12.02
N VAL A 201 1.83 14.03 -11.13
CA VAL A 201 1.61 13.03 -10.08
C VAL A 201 1.79 13.68 -8.73
N HIS A 202 0.78 13.56 -7.87
CA HIS A 202 0.78 14.19 -6.55
C HIS A 202 0.46 13.17 -5.45
N PHE A 203 1.25 13.25 -4.39
CA PHE A 203 1.09 12.50 -3.15
C PHE A 203 0.72 13.48 -2.03
N GLN A 204 -0.35 13.17 -1.29
CA GLN A 204 -0.84 13.98 -0.18
C GLN A 204 -0.97 13.12 1.06
N THR A 205 -0.22 13.41 2.14
CA THR A 205 -0.45 12.77 3.43
C THR A 205 -1.60 13.44 4.17
N GLY A 206 -2.41 12.64 4.87
CA GLY A 206 -3.28 13.09 5.93
C GLY A 206 -2.54 13.14 7.27
N ALA A 207 -3.21 13.66 8.30
CA ALA A 207 -2.71 13.60 9.67
C ALA A 207 -2.61 12.15 10.16
N CYS A 208 -1.67 11.89 11.08
CA CYS A 208 -1.61 10.59 11.75
C CYS A 208 -2.92 10.30 12.49
N MET A 209 -3.45 9.10 12.33
CA MET A 209 -4.75 8.71 12.87
C MET A 209 -4.78 8.56 14.39
N ASN A 210 -3.64 8.67 15.08
CA ASN A 210 -3.55 8.41 16.52
C ASN A 210 -4.49 9.30 17.35
N ASP A 211 -4.64 10.57 16.99
CA ASP A 211 -5.54 11.49 17.69
C ASP A 211 -7.02 11.12 17.53
N GLU A 212 -7.39 10.58 16.38
CA GLU A 212 -8.77 10.11 16.13
C GLU A 212 -9.01 8.76 16.80
N LEU A 213 -8.04 7.84 16.72
CA LEU A 213 -8.10 6.54 17.39
C LEU A 213 -8.22 6.69 18.93
N ALA A 214 -7.52 7.67 19.51
CA ALA A 214 -7.58 7.94 20.94
C ALA A 214 -8.97 8.39 21.43
N LYS A 215 -9.82 8.95 20.55
CA LYS A 215 -11.18 9.40 20.87
C LYS A 215 -12.22 8.29 20.72
N MET A 216 -11.86 7.13 20.13
CA MET A 216 -12.80 6.05 19.90
C MET A 216 -13.25 5.39 21.20
N ASP A 217 -14.50 5.00 21.25
CA ASP A 217 -15.06 4.25 22.38
C ASP A 217 -14.52 2.81 22.39
N ARG A 218 -13.63 2.53 23.34
CA ARG A 218 -12.98 1.22 23.50
C ARG A 218 -13.94 0.11 23.99
N SER A 219 -15.14 0.46 24.40
CA SER A 219 -16.17 -0.51 24.81
C SER A 219 -16.94 -1.11 23.64
N LEU A 220 -16.80 -0.55 22.45
CA LEU A 220 -17.47 -1.04 21.24
C LEU A 220 -17.04 -2.47 20.89
N PRO A 221 -17.97 -3.31 20.41
CA PRO A 221 -17.61 -4.64 19.93
C PRO A 221 -16.67 -4.54 18.72
N LYS A 222 -15.75 -5.51 18.61
CA LYS A 222 -14.74 -5.51 17.53
C LYS A 222 -15.27 -5.23 16.11
N PRO A 223 -16.44 -5.71 15.68
CA PRO A 223 -16.96 -5.39 14.35
C PRO A 223 -17.30 -3.93 14.13
N GLU A 224 -17.51 -3.15 15.18
CA GLU A 224 -17.84 -1.72 15.12
C GLU A 224 -16.62 -0.81 15.22
N LEU A 225 -15.44 -1.41 15.51
CA LEU A 225 -14.15 -0.70 15.56
C LEU A 225 -13.45 -0.59 14.19
N PHE A 226 -14.02 -1.23 13.13
CA PHE A 226 -13.42 -1.27 11.79
C PHE A 226 -14.38 -0.71 10.72
#